data_cba39c37cf67dd2ad1ffab8ce5a67a18
#
_entry.id   cba39c37cf67dd2ad1ffab8ce5a67a18
#
_cell.length_a   1.000
_cell.length_b   1.000
_cell.length_c   1.000
_cell.angle_alpha   90.00
_cell.angle_beta   90.00
_cell.angle_gamma   90.00
#
_symmetry.space_group_name_H-M   'P 1'
#
loop_
_entity.id
_entity.type
_entity.pdbx_description
1 polymer ?
#
loop_
_entity_poly.entity_id
_entity_poly.type
_entity_poly.pdbx_seq_one_letter_code
_entity_poly.pdbx_strand_id
1 'polypeptide(L)'
;NNGGVLTSNKNIEIITTSLTNTGNILADEKILINNTNLNNTGTIASNDKIELNNSNIINRYKIESSTIDLLNLSSYDNNTGTIKGNNVTLSTSGNLNLEGTLLGIDNLFISGLDLVNNGKLNSAGVLSLTGRDITNNADKAISASTVNLIASGNILNDGLIEGEEGTLKGQNITNTDLIMFLDNLTIEGTKLTNKNAS
;
A
#
# COMPACT_ATOMS: atom_id res chain seq x y z
N ASN A 1 -11.17 23.35 0.08
CA ASN A 1 -10.85 22.90 1.44
C ASN A 1 -12.13 22.37 2.12
N ASN A 2 -12.03 21.21 2.77
CA ASN A 2 -13.08 20.67 3.62
C ASN A 2 -12.60 20.67 5.07
N GLY A 3 -13.14 21.55 5.91
CA GLY A 3 -12.88 21.59 7.37
C GLY A 3 -14.08 21.11 8.19
N GLY A 4 -15.18 20.76 7.54
CA GLY A 4 -16.42 20.30 8.15
C GLY A 4 -16.75 18.85 7.81
N VAL A 5 -18.04 18.56 7.71
CA VAL A 5 -18.56 17.25 7.30
C VAL A 5 -19.22 17.36 5.94
N LEU A 6 -18.71 16.63 4.98
CA LEU A 6 -19.32 16.41 3.67
C LEU A 6 -19.85 14.98 3.65
N THR A 7 -21.14 14.79 3.52
CA THR A 7 -21.75 13.46 3.58
C THR A 7 -22.79 13.23 2.49
N SER A 8 -22.92 11.99 2.05
CA SER A 8 -23.95 11.54 1.10
C SER A 8 -24.41 10.12 1.43
N ASN A 9 -25.71 9.85 1.32
CA ASN A 9 -26.26 8.49 1.42
C ASN A 9 -26.02 7.66 0.15
N LYS A 10 -25.30 8.19 -0.82
CA LYS A 10 -24.90 7.49 -2.05
C LYS A 10 -23.45 7.82 -2.38
N ASN A 11 -23.24 8.61 -3.42
CA ASN A 11 -21.94 8.90 -3.96
C ASN A 11 -21.50 10.34 -3.67
N ILE A 12 -20.20 10.50 -3.52
CA ILE A 12 -19.52 11.80 -3.54
C ILE A 12 -18.53 11.77 -4.69
N GLU A 13 -18.63 12.75 -5.57
CA GLU A 13 -17.65 13.00 -6.62
C GLU A 13 -17.01 14.37 -6.43
N ILE A 14 -15.71 14.43 -6.38
CA ILE A 14 -14.93 15.66 -6.23
C ILE A 14 -13.96 15.77 -7.41
N ILE A 15 -14.16 16.80 -8.23
CA ILE A 15 -13.31 17.13 -9.36
C ILE A 15 -12.68 18.50 -9.10
N THR A 16 -11.38 18.54 -8.86
CA THR A 16 -10.67 19.77 -8.52
C THR A 16 -9.17 19.62 -8.80
N THR A 17 -8.44 20.70 -8.88
CA THR A 17 -6.97 20.63 -8.97
C THR A 17 -6.32 20.31 -7.63
N SER A 18 -6.93 20.72 -6.51
CA SER A 18 -6.38 20.47 -5.18
C SER A 18 -7.50 20.32 -4.16
N LEU A 19 -7.38 19.31 -3.32
CA LEU A 19 -8.26 19.08 -2.17
C LEU A 19 -7.44 19.00 -0.88
N THR A 20 -7.77 19.87 0.07
CA THR A 20 -7.32 19.73 1.46
C THR A 20 -8.52 19.29 2.31
N ASN A 21 -8.43 18.14 2.93
CA ASN A 21 -9.44 17.62 3.84
C ASN A 21 -8.88 17.57 5.27
N THR A 22 -9.43 18.40 6.14
CA THR A 22 -9.13 18.40 7.59
C THR A 22 -10.32 17.92 8.42
N GLY A 23 -11.49 17.75 7.78
CA GLY A 23 -12.73 17.25 8.36
C GLY A 23 -13.07 15.85 7.87
N ASN A 24 -14.36 15.60 7.63
CA ASN A 24 -14.85 14.31 7.18
C ASN A 24 -15.45 14.37 5.78
N ILE A 25 -15.13 13.40 4.95
CA ILE A 25 -15.79 13.12 3.67
C ILE A 25 -16.34 11.70 3.77
N LEU A 26 -17.64 11.54 3.80
CA LEU A 26 -18.32 10.29 4.10
C LEU A 26 -19.38 9.96 3.05
N ALA A 27 -19.38 8.76 2.49
CA ALA A 27 -20.42 8.30 1.58
C ALA A 27 -20.87 6.88 1.94
N ASP A 28 -22.14 6.56 1.67
CA ASP A 28 -22.61 5.19 1.88
C ASP A 28 -22.18 4.25 0.75
N GLU A 29 -22.07 4.74 -0.47
CA GLU A 29 -21.64 3.90 -1.61
C GLU A 29 -20.21 4.25 -2.05
N LYS A 30 -20.04 5.26 -2.88
CA LYS A 30 -18.74 5.56 -3.52
C LYS A 30 -18.24 6.97 -3.25
N ILE A 31 -16.93 7.09 -3.06
CA ILE A 31 -16.20 8.36 -3.13
C ILE A 31 -15.25 8.30 -4.33
N LEU A 32 -15.40 9.25 -5.27
CA LEU A 32 -14.49 9.47 -6.38
C LEU A 32 -13.82 10.84 -6.21
N ILE A 33 -12.51 10.85 -6.14
CA ILE A 33 -11.73 12.08 -6.08
C ILE A 33 -10.75 12.11 -7.26
N ASN A 34 -11.04 13.01 -8.19
CA ASN A 34 -10.19 13.28 -9.35
C ASN A 34 -9.52 14.64 -9.14
N ASN A 35 -8.26 14.63 -8.74
CA ASN A 35 -7.49 15.85 -8.58
C ASN A 35 -5.99 15.64 -8.82
N THR A 36 -5.22 16.74 -8.86
CA THR A 36 -3.76 16.65 -8.96
C THR A 36 -3.14 16.48 -7.57
N ASN A 37 -3.68 17.14 -6.55
CA ASN A 37 -3.11 17.12 -5.20
C ASN A 37 -4.18 16.86 -4.15
N LEU A 38 -4.02 15.78 -3.38
CA LEU A 38 -4.82 15.48 -2.19
C LEU A 38 -3.95 15.64 -0.93
N ASN A 39 -4.39 16.49 0.00
CA ASN A 39 -3.83 16.56 1.35
C ASN A 39 -4.94 16.19 2.35
N ASN A 40 -4.85 14.99 2.92
CA ASN A 40 -5.82 14.47 3.88
C ASN A 40 -5.22 14.40 5.28
N THR A 41 -5.72 15.23 6.17
CA THR A 41 -5.46 15.18 7.61
C THR A 41 -6.72 14.84 8.41
N GLY A 42 -7.82 14.59 7.74
CA GLY A 42 -9.10 14.14 8.27
C GLY A 42 -9.50 12.76 7.76
N THR A 43 -10.78 12.44 7.84
CA THR A 43 -11.31 11.13 7.40
C THR A 43 -11.88 11.22 5.98
N ILE A 44 -11.54 10.22 5.16
CA ILE A 44 -12.24 9.91 3.91
C ILE A 44 -12.73 8.47 4.06
N ALA A 45 -14.04 8.25 4.09
CA ALA A 45 -14.59 6.92 4.29
C ALA A 45 -15.87 6.65 3.47
N SER A 46 -15.99 5.43 2.95
CA SER A 46 -17.22 4.94 2.34
C SER A 46 -17.43 3.45 2.68
N ASN A 47 -18.66 2.94 2.48
CA ASN A 47 -18.91 1.54 2.74
C ASN A 47 -18.40 0.66 1.58
N ASP A 48 -18.59 1.10 0.32
CA ASP A 48 -18.30 0.24 -0.83
C ASP A 48 -16.95 0.55 -1.49
N LYS A 49 -16.75 1.78 -2.00
CA LYS A 49 -15.56 2.08 -2.78
C LYS A 49 -15.04 3.50 -2.60
N ILE A 50 -13.72 3.61 -2.45
CA ILE A 50 -12.97 4.87 -2.64
C ILE A 50 -12.06 4.70 -3.85
N GLU A 51 -12.14 5.66 -4.77
CA GLU A 51 -11.27 5.74 -5.95
C GLU A 51 -10.60 7.12 -5.99
N LEU A 52 -9.29 7.12 -5.87
CA LEU A 52 -8.48 8.32 -5.89
C LEU A 52 -7.60 8.30 -7.14
N ASN A 53 -7.96 9.12 -8.12
CA ASN A 53 -7.19 9.34 -9.35
C ASN A 53 -6.36 10.61 -9.17
N ASN A 54 -5.28 10.52 -8.43
CA ASN A 54 -4.50 11.68 -8.02
C ASN A 54 -3.04 11.53 -8.42
N SER A 55 -2.42 12.63 -8.85
CA SER A 55 -0.98 12.62 -9.09
C SER A 55 -0.19 12.61 -7.78
N ASN A 56 -0.63 13.38 -6.78
CA ASN A 56 0.05 13.49 -5.49
C ASN A 56 -0.92 13.23 -4.35
N ILE A 57 -0.59 12.32 -3.46
CA ILE A 57 -1.35 12.02 -2.25
C ILE A 57 -0.48 12.24 -1.03
N ILE A 58 -0.96 13.08 -0.10
CA ILE A 58 -0.47 13.20 1.26
C ILE A 58 -1.61 12.75 2.18
N ASN A 59 -1.44 11.63 2.88
CA ASN A 59 -2.40 11.16 3.87
C ASN A 59 -1.74 11.11 5.25
N ARG A 60 -2.29 11.84 6.20
CA ARG A 60 -1.82 11.93 7.59
C ARG A 60 -2.80 11.35 8.59
N TYR A 61 -3.97 10.91 8.13
CA TYR A 61 -4.97 10.34 9.01
C TYR A 61 -5.63 9.11 8.39
N LYS A 62 -6.88 9.16 7.95
CA LYS A 62 -7.63 7.95 7.65
C LYS A 62 -8.28 7.96 6.27
N ILE A 63 -8.08 6.87 5.53
CA ILE A 63 -8.84 6.50 4.33
C ILE A 63 -9.35 5.08 4.55
N GLU A 64 -10.67 4.87 4.54
CA GLU A 64 -11.27 3.56 4.85
C GLU A 64 -12.48 3.27 3.96
N SER A 65 -12.51 2.06 3.37
CA SER A 65 -13.63 1.57 2.54
C SER A 65 -13.51 0.06 2.34
N SER A 66 -14.58 -0.58 1.84
CA SER A 66 -14.47 -1.98 1.40
C SER A 66 -13.45 -2.14 0.27
N THR A 67 -13.51 -1.29 -0.75
CA THR A 67 -12.51 -1.28 -1.84
C THR A 67 -11.85 0.09 -1.94
N ILE A 68 -10.53 0.12 -2.05
CA ILE A 68 -9.75 1.36 -2.20
C ILE A 68 -8.81 1.20 -3.39
N ASP A 69 -8.97 2.08 -4.37
CA ASP A 69 -8.10 2.18 -5.54
C ASP A 69 -7.39 3.53 -5.56
N LEU A 70 -6.07 3.50 -5.45
CA LEU A 70 -5.17 4.65 -5.56
C LEU A 70 -4.40 4.51 -6.87
N LEU A 71 -4.79 5.29 -7.87
CA LEU A 71 -4.36 5.09 -9.26
C LEU A 71 -3.59 6.31 -9.78
N ASN A 72 -2.66 6.06 -10.72
CA ASN A 72 -1.92 7.09 -11.45
C ASN A 72 -1.07 8.02 -10.55
N LEU A 73 -0.52 7.47 -9.48
CA LEU A 73 0.28 8.24 -8.53
C LEU A 73 1.60 8.69 -9.13
N SER A 74 1.95 9.97 -8.93
CA SER A 74 3.30 10.52 -9.16
C SER A 74 4.06 10.66 -7.84
N SER A 75 3.36 10.93 -6.74
CA SER A 75 3.93 10.89 -5.40
C SER A 75 2.91 10.37 -4.38
N TYR A 76 3.43 9.70 -3.36
CA TYR A 76 2.66 9.09 -2.29
C TYR A 76 3.37 9.31 -0.95
N ASP A 77 2.67 9.90 0.00
CA ASP A 77 3.16 10.14 1.34
C ASP A 77 2.03 9.80 2.34
N ASN A 78 2.20 8.71 3.08
CA ASN A 78 1.23 8.23 4.08
C ASN A 78 1.89 8.11 5.48
N ASN A 79 2.91 8.88 5.76
CA ASN A 79 3.83 8.70 6.90
C ASN A 79 3.13 8.39 8.24
N THR A 80 2.08 9.15 8.60
CA THR A 80 1.30 8.89 9.82
C THR A 80 -0.11 8.38 9.52
N GLY A 81 -0.43 8.20 8.24
CA GLY A 81 -1.77 7.85 7.79
C GLY A 81 -2.04 6.35 7.86
N THR A 82 -3.34 6.04 7.80
CA THR A 82 -3.85 4.68 7.65
C THR A 82 -4.73 4.62 6.43
N ILE A 83 -4.46 3.63 5.57
CA ILE A 83 -5.33 3.23 4.46
C ILE A 83 -5.76 1.81 4.75
N LYS A 84 -7.09 1.59 4.89
CA LYS A 84 -7.65 0.30 5.30
C LYS A 84 -8.87 -0.05 4.47
N GLY A 85 -8.86 -1.25 3.90
CA GLY A 85 -10.00 -1.79 3.15
C GLY A 85 -10.03 -3.32 3.18
N ASN A 86 -11.11 -3.92 2.64
CA ASN A 86 -11.06 -5.34 2.33
C ASN A 86 -10.09 -5.56 1.17
N ASN A 87 -10.24 -4.79 0.10
CA ASN A 87 -9.32 -4.79 -1.03
C ASN A 87 -8.68 -3.41 -1.20
N VAL A 88 -7.35 -3.35 -1.16
CA VAL A 88 -6.58 -2.12 -1.34
C VAL A 88 -5.64 -2.28 -2.52
N THR A 89 -5.77 -1.40 -3.51
CA THR A 89 -4.88 -1.35 -4.68
C THR A 89 -4.15 -0.02 -4.74
N LEU A 90 -2.84 -0.08 -4.89
CA LEU A 90 -1.95 1.06 -5.11
C LEU A 90 -1.21 0.85 -6.42
N SER A 91 -1.30 1.77 -7.36
CA SER A 91 -0.65 1.63 -8.67
C SER A 91 -0.01 2.92 -9.16
N THR A 92 1.25 2.81 -9.58
CA THR A 92 2.01 3.89 -10.21
C THR A 92 2.97 3.35 -11.26
N SER A 93 3.40 4.19 -12.19
CA SER A 93 4.56 3.90 -13.06
C SER A 93 5.91 4.34 -12.46
N GLY A 94 5.89 5.05 -11.33
CA GLY A 94 7.07 5.57 -10.64
C GLY A 94 7.48 4.75 -9.43
N ASN A 95 8.39 5.31 -8.64
CA ASN A 95 8.84 4.73 -7.38
C ASN A 95 7.83 5.00 -6.27
N LEU A 96 7.68 4.06 -5.33
CA LEU A 96 6.83 4.21 -4.14
C LEU A 96 7.66 4.02 -2.86
N ASN A 97 7.59 5.02 -1.99
CA ASN A 97 7.98 4.92 -0.59
C ASN A 97 6.72 4.61 0.23
N LEU A 98 6.60 3.36 0.69
CA LEU A 98 5.42 2.86 1.40
C LEU A 98 5.57 3.14 2.90
N GLU A 99 4.94 4.20 3.36
CA GLU A 99 4.98 4.68 4.74
C GLU A 99 3.62 4.50 5.43
N GLY A 100 3.58 4.68 6.77
CA GLY A 100 2.36 4.54 7.58
C GLY A 100 1.81 3.12 7.58
N THR A 101 0.47 3.00 7.61
CA THR A 101 -0.19 1.70 7.63
C THR A 101 -1.02 1.49 6.37
N LEU A 102 -0.75 0.40 5.68
CA LEU A 102 -1.54 -0.14 4.58
C LEU A 102 -2.11 -1.49 5.01
N LEU A 103 -3.42 -1.60 5.06
CA LEU A 103 -4.11 -2.79 5.51
C LEU A 103 -5.18 -3.21 4.49
N GLY A 104 -4.97 -4.37 3.86
CA GLY A 104 -6.01 -5.11 3.14
C GLY A 104 -6.54 -6.25 4.01
N ILE A 105 -7.85 -6.39 4.18
CA ILE A 105 -8.37 -7.57 4.90
C ILE A 105 -8.24 -8.79 4.01
N ASP A 106 -8.76 -8.71 2.79
CA ASP A 106 -8.69 -9.80 1.82
C ASP A 106 -7.43 -9.66 0.95
N ASN A 107 -7.19 -8.45 0.41
CA ASN A 107 -6.11 -8.21 -0.54
C ASN A 107 -5.44 -6.84 -0.34
N LEU A 108 -4.10 -6.83 -0.45
CA LEU A 108 -3.28 -5.64 -0.58
C LEU A 108 -2.38 -5.78 -1.82
N PHE A 109 -2.71 -5.08 -2.89
CA PHE A 109 -1.97 -5.10 -4.15
C PHE A 109 -1.26 -3.77 -4.38
N ILE A 110 0.06 -3.82 -4.54
CA ILE A 110 0.88 -2.63 -4.77
C ILE A 110 1.78 -2.87 -5.98
N SER A 111 1.73 -1.94 -6.94
CA SER A 111 2.57 -1.98 -8.12
C SER A 111 3.25 -0.64 -8.39
N GLY A 112 4.51 -0.70 -8.80
CA GLY A 112 5.33 0.48 -9.11
C GLY A 112 6.65 0.12 -9.75
N LEU A 113 7.52 1.12 -9.92
CA LEU A 113 8.88 0.85 -10.43
C LEU A 113 9.74 0.30 -9.30
N ASP A 114 10.19 1.12 -8.37
CA ASP A 114 10.91 0.67 -7.17
C ASP A 114 10.00 0.84 -5.95
N LEU A 115 9.87 -0.22 -5.17
CA LEU A 115 9.02 -0.26 -3.99
C LEU A 115 9.90 -0.35 -2.75
N VAL A 116 9.77 0.62 -1.85
CA VAL A 116 10.51 0.65 -0.58
C VAL A 116 9.50 0.64 0.57
N ASN A 117 9.50 -0.42 1.36
CA ASN A 117 8.67 -0.47 2.58
C ASN A 117 9.36 0.23 3.74
N ASN A 118 8.79 1.34 4.15
CA ASN A 118 9.12 2.14 5.33
C ASN A 118 7.96 2.21 6.34
N GLY A 119 6.93 1.40 6.14
CA GLY A 119 5.71 1.38 6.93
C GLY A 119 5.34 -0.01 7.44
N LYS A 120 4.06 -0.19 7.63
CA LYS A 120 3.45 -1.47 7.98
C LYS A 120 2.54 -1.90 6.83
N LEU A 121 2.91 -3.00 6.17
CA LEU A 121 2.12 -3.63 5.11
C LEU A 121 1.51 -4.92 5.66
N ASN A 122 0.19 -5.00 5.68
CA ASN A 122 -0.50 -6.15 6.25
C ASN A 122 -1.72 -6.55 5.43
N SER A 123 -1.94 -7.86 5.28
CA SER A 123 -3.19 -8.42 4.77
C SER A 123 -3.53 -9.70 5.54
N ALA A 124 -4.81 -9.92 5.82
CA ALA A 124 -5.21 -11.23 6.35
C ALA A 124 -5.27 -12.31 5.25
N GLY A 125 -5.45 -11.90 3.99
CA GLY A 125 -5.41 -12.78 2.82
C GLY A 125 -4.12 -12.61 2.02
N VAL A 126 -4.19 -11.99 0.84
CA VAL A 126 -3.07 -11.87 -0.09
C VAL A 126 -2.43 -10.49 -0.03
N LEU A 127 -1.11 -10.43 0.10
CA LEU A 127 -0.29 -9.24 -0.10
C LEU A 127 0.62 -9.48 -1.31
N SER A 128 0.53 -8.60 -2.30
CA SER A 128 1.37 -8.68 -3.49
C SER A 128 2.06 -7.35 -3.78
N LEU A 129 3.38 -7.38 -3.85
CA LEU A 129 4.21 -6.28 -4.34
C LEU A 129 4.79 -6.66 -5.70
N THR A 130 4.60 -5.80 -6.70
CA THR A 130 5.14 -6.02 -8.05
C THR A 130 5.92 -4.79 -8.51
N GLY A 131 7.20 -4.97 -8.85
CA GLY A 131 8.04 -3.86 -9.27
C GLY A 131 9.33 -4.27 -9.98
N ARG A 132 10.21 -3.28 -10.21
CA ARG A 132 11.58 -3.55 -10.64
C ARG A 132 12.42 -4.02 -9.46
N ASP A 133 12.52 -3.20 -8.43
CA ASP A 133 13.21 -3.55 -7.20
C ASP A 133 12.25 -3.42 -6.00
N ILE A 134 12.37 -4.33 -5.03
CA ILE A 134 11.57 -4.33 -3.80
C ILE A 134 12.53 -4.35 -2.62
N THR A 135 12.38 -3.37 -1.72
CA THR A 135 13.14 -3.27 -0.48
C THR A 135 12.19 -3.25 0.72
N ASN A 136 12.41 -4.14 1.67
CA ASN A 136 11.81 -4.08 3.00
C ASN A 136 12.88 -3.62 3.99
N ASN A 137 12.77 -2.40 4.48
CA ASN A 137 13.79 -1.80 5.34
C ASN A 137 13.78 -2.40 6.75
N ALA A 138 14.87 -2.15 7.47
CA ALA A 138 15.03 -2.57 8.87
C ALA A 138 13.86 -2.12 9.75
N ASP A 139 13.46 -2.96 10.70
CA ASP A 139 12.33 -2.74 11.63
C ASP A 139 10.96 -2.60 10.93
N LYS A 140 10.84 -2.94 9.63
CA LYS A 140 9.57 -2.92 8.90
C LYS A 140 9.05 -4.35 8.67
N ALA A 141 7.73 -4.44 8.51
CA ALA A 141 7.07 -5.72 8.34
C ALA A 141 6.22 -5.76 7.06
N ILE A 142 6.32 -6.89 6.37
CA ILE A 142 5.41 -7.34 5.32
C ILE A 142 4.79 -8.63 5.84
N SER A 143 3.49 -8.61 6.14
CA SER A 143 2.81 -9.73 6.78
C SER A 143 1.47 -10.03 6.10
N ALA A 144 1.25 -11.29 5.72
CA ALA A 144 -0.04 -11.75 5.18
C ALA A 144 -0.16 -13.27 5.28
N SER A 145 -1.37 -13.83 5.08
CA SER A 145 -1.50 -15.28 4.89
C SER A 145 -0.71 -15.72 3.65
N THR A 146 -0.86 -15.02 2.53
CA THR A 146 -0.04 -15.25 1.32
C THR A 146 0.74 -14.00 0.94
N VAL A 147 2.07 -14.08 0.87
CA VAL A 147 2.94 -12.97 0.47
C VAL A 147 3.58 -13.24 -0.90
N ASN A 148 3.35 -12.35 -1.86
CA ASN A 148 3.96 -12.41 -3.19
C ASN A 148 4.83 -11.17 -3.43
N LEU A 149 6.14 -11.33 -3.48
CA LEU A 149 7.09 -10.28 -3.88
C LEU A 149 7.66 -10.62 -5.24
N ILE A 150 7.25 -9.87 -6.27
CA ILE A 150 7.60 -10.13 -7.66
C ILE A 150 8.41 -8.95 -8.20
N ALA A 151 9.72 -9.10 -8.22
CA ALA A 151 10.65 -8.10 -8.75
C ALA A 151 11.25 -8.57 -10.09
N SER A 152 11.31 -7.67 -11.07
CA SER A 152 12.07 -7.94 -12.29
C SER A 152 13.60 -7.78 -12.09
N GLY A 153 14.00 -7.08 -11.05
CA GLY A 153 15.37 -6.90 -10.58
C GLY A 153 15.60 -7.56 -9.22
N ASN A 154 15.77 -6.78 -8.16
CA ASN A 154 16.24 -7.26 -6.87
C ASN A 154 15.16 -7.25 -5.80
N ILE A 155 15.26 -8.17 -4.84
CA ILE A 155 14.56 -8.13 -3.56
C ILE A 155 15.61 -8.02 -2.45
N LEU A 156 15.48 -6.96 -1.63
CA LEU A 156 16.27 -6.77 -0.42
C LEU A 156 15.33 -6.82 0.78
N ASN A 157 15.58 -7.74 1.70
CA ASN A 157 14.90 -7.79 2.98
C ASN A 157 15.88 -7.52 4.11
N ASP A 158 15.71 -6.38 4.76
CA ASP A 158 16.43 -6.00 5.98
C ASP A 158 15.48 -5.97 7.20
N GLY A 159 14.21 -6.38 7.04
CA GLY A 159 13.18 -6.46 8.06
C GLY A 159 12.45 -7.81 8.07
N LEU A 160 11.21 -7.81 8.56
CA LEU A 160 10.38 -9.01 8.67
C LEU A 160 9.54 -9.24 7.40
N ILE A 161 9.59 -10.45 6.84
CA ILE A 161 8.61 -10.97 5.89
C ILE A 161 8.03 -12.24 6.48
N GLU A 162 6.70 -12.29 6.66
CA GLU A 162 6.05 -13.45 7.28
C GLU A 162 4.70 -13.79 6.65
N GLY A 163 4.34 -15.07 6.70
CA GLY A 163 3.05 -15.57 6.24
C GLY A 163 2.84 -17.06 6.46
N GLU A 164 1.77 -17.59 5.89
CA GLU A 164 1.57 -19.02 5.75
C GLU A 164 2.26 -19.52 4.48
N GLU A 165 2.00 -18.87 3.35
CA GLU A 165 2.62 -19.17 2.06
C GLU A 165 3.32 -17.95 1.48
N GLY A 166 4.42 -18.18 0.74
CA GLY A 166 5.18 -17.09 0.13
C GLY A 166 5.79 -17.42 -1.23
N THR A 167 5.86 -16.38 -2.07
CA THR A 167 6.64 -16.40 -3.30
C THR A 167 7.51 -15.15 -3.37
N LEU A 168 8.82 -15.35 -3.42
CA LEU A 168 9.80 -14.30 -3.65
C LEU A 168 10.47 -14.56 -5.00
N LYS A 169 10.23 -13.70 -5.97
CA LYS A 169 10.78 -13.80 -7.32
C LYS A 169 11.56 -12.55 -7.69
N GLY A 170 12.86 -12.72 -8.02
CA GLY A 170 13.74 -11.61 -8.40
C GLY A 170 15.05 -12.11 -8.98
N GLN A 171 15.83 -11.24 -9.64
CA GLN A 171 17.16 -11.66 -10.13
C GLN A 171 18.10 -11.95 -8.97
N ASN A 172 18.24 -11.02 -8.03
CA ASN A 172 19.02 -11.22 -6.82
C ASN A 172 18.10 -11.02 -5.60
N ILE A 173 18.10 -12.01 -4.73
CA ILE A 173 17.33 -11.97 -3.48
C ILE A 173 18.33 -11.96 -2.33
N THR A 174 18.31 -10.89 -1.55
CA THR A 174 19.18 -10.73 -0.37
C THR A 174 18.30 -10.61 0.87
N ASN A 175 18.55 -11.48 1.84
CA ASN A 175 17.94 -11.42 3.16
C ASN A 175 19.00 -11.18 4.22
N THR A 176 18.78 -10.17 5.07
CA THR A 176 19.67 -9.83 6.20
C THR A 176 18.98 -9.91 7.54
N ASP A 177 17.65 -10.11 7.56
CA ASP A 177 16.87 -10.31 8.77
C ASP A 177 15.97 -11.55 8.64
N LEU A 178 14.69 -11.49 8.91
CA LEU A 178 13.81 -12.65 9.01
C LEU A 178 12.87 -12.79 7.81
N ILE A 179 12.87 -13.97 7.20
CA ILE A 179 11.81 -14.45 6.30
C ILE A 179 11.26 -15.72 6.93
N MET A 180 9.97 -15.74 7.28
CA MET A 180 9.32 -16.85 7.95
C MET A 180 7.96 -17.19 7.32
N PHE A 181 7.82 -18.42 6.89
CA PHE A 181 6.56 -18.96 6.37
C PHE A 181 6.23 -20.28 7.08
N LEU A 182 4.94 -20.48 7.39
CA LEU A 182 4.51 -21.66 8.15
C LEU A 182 4.38 -22.90 7.26
N ASP A 183 3.94 -22.72 6.02
CA ASP A 183 3.72 -23.82 5.09
C ASP A 183 4.75 -23.83 3.95
N ASN A 184 4.55 -23.03 2.91
CA ASN A 184 5.38 -23.08 1.74
C ASN A 184 6.06 -21.74 1.42
N LEU A 185 7.35 -21.78 1.12
CA LEU A 185 8.10 -20.66 0.58
C LEU A 185 8.74 -21.06 -0.74
N THR A 186 8.35 -20.36 -1.81
CA THR A 186 9.00 -20.48 -3.11
C THR A 186 9.93 -19.29 -3.34
N ILE A 187 11.19 -19.56 -3.66
CA ILE A 187 12.18 -18.53 -4.01
C ILE A 187 12.69 -18.80 -5.42
N GLU A 188 12.46 -17.84 -6.33
CA GLU A 188 12.92 -17.91 -7.72
C GLU A 188 13.88 -16.75 -8.02
N GLY A 189 15.10 -17.08 -8.42
CA GLY A 189 16.09 -16.04 -8.75
C GLY A 189 17.40 -16.61 -9.28
N THR A 190 18.26 -15.72 -9.77
CA THR A 190 19.59 -16.07 -10.24
C THR A 190 20.55 -16.23 -9.04
N LYS A 191 20.37 -15.42 -8.01
CA LYS A 191 21.22 -15.43 -6.81
C LYS A 191 20.39 -15.24 -5.56
N LEU A 192 20.58 -16.13 -4.59
CA LEU A 192 20.08 -15.98 -3.22
C LEU A 192 21.27 -15.73 -2.27
N THR A 193 21.18 -14.69 -1.46
CA THR A 193 22.09 -14.39 -0.38
C THR A 193 21.31 -14.29 0.91
N ASN A 194 21.52 -15.22 1.82
CA ASN A 194 20.95 -15.19 3.16
C ASN A 194 22.07 -14.94 4.17
N LYS A 195 22.03 -13.83 4.89
CA LYS A 195 23.05 -13.45 5.87
C LYS A 195 22.43 -13.56 7.26
N ASN A 196 23.20 -14.03 8.22
CA ASN A 196 22.76 -13.97 9.61
C ASN A 196 22.70 -12.49 10.02
N ALA A 197 21.62 -12.09 10.67
CA ALA A 197 21.60 -10.86 11.44
C ALA A 197 22.69 -10.96 12.51
N SER A 198 23.58 -10.01 12.51
CA SER A 198 24.71 -9.94 13.47
C SER A 198 24.26 -9.26 14.76
#